data_40734bc0cffb1586492adeea70591adb
#
_entry.id   40734bc0cffb1586492adeea70591adb
#
_cell.length_a   1.000
_cell.length_b   1.000
_cell.length_c   1.000
_cell.angle_alpha   90.00
_cell.angle_beta   90.00
_cell.angle_gamma   90.00
#
_symmetry.space_group_name_H-M   'P 1'
#
loop_
_entity.id
_entity.type
_entity.pdbx_description
1 polymer ?
#
loop_
_entity_poly.entity_id
_entity_poly.type
_entity_poly.pdbx_seq_one_letter_code
_entity_poly.pdbx_strand_id
1 'polypeptide(L)'
;MEKKISLHQLSGSKQLWTREKARELRQEIDKALASSGPGDAVVLDIEGIEVFDYSFANELFGKTILSLTHEYKSRFFIVESLSSYTRENLDKALESLNMIMIERKQGNLTLIGKVHPADNQTFDLIKNSTKPVTATELKDKLHINLTAVNERLSKLVQFGVVMRETGISGAGRQHYVYSGPKL
;
A
#
# COMPACT_ATOMS: atom_id res chain seq x y z
N MET A 1 -8.37 -7.13 -9.92
CA MET A 1 -8.98 -6.00 -10.69
C MET A 1 -8.38 -4.69 -10.17
N GLU A 2 -8.28 -3.65 -11.03
CA GLU A 2 -7.80 -2.33 -10.63
C GLU A 2 -8.93 -1.30 -10.78
N LYS A 3 -9.10 -0.44 -9.78
CA LYS A 3 -9.99 0.73 -9.82
C LYS A 3 -9.16 1.99 -9.67
N LYS A 4 -9.18 2.86 -10.67
CA LYS A 4 -8.46 4.13 -10.66
C LYS A 4 -9.40 5.28 -10.30
N ILE A 5 -8.97 6.14 -9.37
CA ILE A 5 -9.68 7.35 -8.92
C ILE A 5 -8.76 8.53 -9.13
N SER A 6 -9.20 9.52 -9.91
CA SER A 6 -8.49 10.80 -10.05
C SER A 6 -8.86 11.72 -8.90
N LEU A 7 -7.89 12.05 -8.06
CA LEU A 7 -8.10 12.95 -6.93
C LEU A 7 -8.46 14.37 -7.38
N HIS A 8 -7.88 14.83 -8.49
CA HIS A 8 -8.19 16.14 -9.06
C HIS A 8 -9.64 16.22 -9.58
N GLN A 9 -10.09 15.20 -10.31
CA GLN A 9 -11.48 15.16 -10.79
C GLN A 9 -12.47 15.06 -9.62
N LEU A 10 -12.16 14.25 -8.62
CA LEU A 10 -13.01 14.06 -7.45
C LEU A 10 -13.11 15.32 -6.58
N SER A 11 -12.00 16.04 -6.40
CA SER A 11 -11.95 17.22 -5.53
C SER A 11 -12.40 18.50 -6.20
N GLY A 12 -12.26 18.60 -7.53
CA GLY A 12 -12.44 19.83 -8.30
C GLY A 12 -11.40 20.90 -8.00
N SER A 13 -10.29 20.57 -7.33
CA SER A 13 -9.27 21.53 -6.89
C SER A 13 -7.88 20.96 -7.09
N LYS A 14 -6.92 21.86 -7.33
CA LYS A 14 -5.49 21.52 -7.38
C LYS A 14 -4.80 21.62 -6.03
N GLN A 15 -5.43 22.28 -5.06
CA GLN A 15 -4.90 22.54 -3.74
C GLN A 15 -5.85 21.97 -2.70
N LEU A 16 -5.36 21.08 -1.85
CA LEU A 16 -6.18 20.31 -0.94
C LEU A 16 -5.72 20.54 0.51
N TRP A 17 -6.60 21.15 1.26
CA TRP A 17 -6.38 21.54 2.65
C TRP A 17 -7.51 20.93 3.50
N THR A 18 -7.28 20.84 4.78
CA THR A 18 -8.23 20.46 5.82
C THR A 18 -8.61 18.99 5.87
N ARG A 19 -8.85 18.53 7.09
CA ARG A 19 -9.34 17.15 7.36
C ARG A 19 -10.75 16.93 6.86
N GLU A 20 -11.59 17.96 6.85
CA GLU A 20 -12.98 17.84 6.38
C GLU A 20 -13.02 17.47 4.91
N LYS A 21 -12.27 18.21 4.09
CA LYS A 21 -12.17 17.89 2.66
C LYS A 21 -11.59 16.51 2.40
N ALA A 22 -10.54 16.14 3.13
CA ALA A 22 -9.96 14.80 3.05
C ALA A 22 -10.96 13.70 3.42
N ARG A 23 -11.81 13.93 4.43
CA ARG A 23 -12.85 12.97 4.86
C ARG A 23 -13.94 12.79 3.81
N GLU A 24 -14.39 13.85 3.17
CA GLU A 24 -15.34 13.78 2.06
C GLU A 24 -14.77 12.92 0.91
N LEU A 25 -13.55 13.21 0.49
CA LEU A 25 -12.91 12.49 -0.62
C LEU A 25 -12.62 11.03 -0.27
N ARG A 26 -12.27 10.75 0.99
CA ARG A 26 -12.02 9.40 1.48
C ARG A 26 -13.26 8.51 1.37
N GLN A 27 -14.47 9.03 1.50
CA GLN A 27 -15.70 8.23 1.33
C GLN A 27 -15.78 7.55 -0.05
N GLU A 28 -15.31 8.19 -1.10
CA GLU A 28 -15.26 7.57 -2.44
C GLU A 28 -14.19 6.47 -2.54
N ILE A 29 -13.05 6.68 -1.89
CA ILE A 29 -12.01 5.64 -1.77
C ILE A 29 -12.54 4.44 -0.97
N ASP A 30 -13.21 4.69 0.14
CA ASP A 30 -13.82 3.65 0.99
C ASP A 30 -14.87 2.85 0.21
N LYS A 31 -15.72 3.50 -0.59
CA LYS A 31 -16.69 2.82 -1.49
C LYS A 31 -15.97 1.95 -2.53
N ALA A 32 -14.87 2.44 -3.09
CA ALA A 32 -14.09 1.68 -4.06
C ALA A 32 -13.44 0.45 -3.41
N LEU A 33 -12.87 0.60 -2.22
CA LEU A 33 -12.30 -0.50 -1.43
C LEU A 33 -13.37 -1.50 -1.00
N ALA A 34 -14.54 -1.04 -0.53
CA ALA A 34 -15.65 -1.89 -0.12
C ALA A 34 -16.17 -2.76 -1.27
N SER A 35 -16.21 -2.21 -2.49
CA SER A 35 -16.66 -2.92 -3.69
C SER A 35 -15.58 -3.75 -4.40
N SER A 36 -14.34 -3.74 -3.90
CA SER A 36 -13.21 -4.53 -4.39
C SER A 36 -13.11 -5.86 -3.65
N GLY A 37 -12.52 -6.87 -4.31
CA GLY A 37 -12.25 -8.18 -3.73
C GLY A 37 -10.81 -8.31 -3.21
N PRO A 38 -10.48 -9.44 -2.54
CA PRO A 38 -9.10 -9.75 -2.17
C PRO A 38 -8.17 -9.76 -3.39
N GLY A 39 -7.00 -9.13 -3.26
CA GLY A 39 -6.03 -8.97 -4.34
C GLY A 39 -6.30 -7.81 -5.30
N ASP A 40 -7.46 -7.16 -5.21
CA ASP A 40 -7.76 -5.97 -6.01
C ASP A 40 -7.01 -4.74 -5.50
N ALA A 41 -6.78 -3.77 -6.39
CA ALA A 41 -6.12 -2.51 -6.08
C ALA A 41 -7.04 -1.31 -6.35
N VAL A 42 -7.07 -0.38 -5.41
CA VAL A 42 -7.58 0.98 -5.63
C VAL A 42 -6.38 1.89 -5.82
N VAL A 43 -6.30 2.52 -6.98
CA VAL A 43 -5.22 3.42 -7.37
C VAL A 43 -5.71 4.86 -7.32
N LEU A 44 -5.10 5.66 -6.46
CA LEU A 44 -5.35 7.09 -6.35
C LEU A 44 -4.38 7.86 -7.24
N ASP A 45 -4.89 8.42 -8.32
CA ASP A 45 -4.12 9.25 -9.23
C ASP A 45 -4.08 10.69 -8.73
N ILE A 46 -2.88 11.20 -8.49
CA ILE A 46 -2.62 12.55 -7.97
C ILE A 46 -2.34 13.55 -9.09
N GLU A 47 -2.44 13.13 -10.35
CA GLU A 47 -2.21 14.04 -11.47
C GLU A 47 -3.10 15.29 -11.37
N GLY A 48 -2.49 16.46 -11.55
CA GLY A 48 -3.17 17.75 -11.45
C GLY A 48 -3.27 18.32 -10.02
N ILE A 49 -2.89 17.59 -8.99
CA ILE A 49 -2.76 18.12 -7.63
C ILE A 49 -1.39 18.77 -7.45
N GLU A 50 -1.41 20.06 -7.09
CA GLU A 50 -0.20 20.85 -6.87
C GLU A 50 0.31 20.72 -5.43
N VAL A 51 -0.62 20.69 -4.46
CA VAL A 51 -0.28 20.65 -3.04
C VAL A 51 -1.42 20.07 -2.20
N PHE A 52 -1.05 19.39 -1.11
CA PHE A 52 -1.90 19.09 0.04
C PHE A 52 -1.11 19.25 1.34
N ASP A 53 -1.79 19.61 2.43
CA ASP A 53 -1.16 19.75 3.71
C ASP A 53 -1.07 18.42 4.50
N TYR A 54 -0.35 18.46 5.63
CA TYR A 54 -0.20 17.30 6.51
C TYR A 54 -1.55 16.81 7.07
N SER A 55 -2.45 17.72 7.42
CA SER A 55 -3.76 17.35 7.98
C SER A 55 -4.60 16.60 6.97
N PHE A 56 -4.58 17.06 5.71
CA PHE A 56 -5.20 16.37 4.59
C PHE A 56 -4.58 14.99 4.36
N ALA A 57 -3.25 14.93 4.28
CA ALA A 57 -2.53 13.66 4.05
C ALA A 57 -2.81 12.63 5.15
N ASN A 58 -2.80 13.05 6.41
CA ASN A 58 -3.12 12.18 7.54
C ASN A 58 -4.54 11.60 7.44
N GLU A 59 -5.54 12.45 7.17
CA GLU A 59 -6.94 12.02 7.10
C GLU A 59 -7.21 11.15 5.86
N LEU A 60 -6.69 11.53 4.68
CA LEU A 60 -6.92 10.77 3.46
C LEU A 60 -6.10 9.48 3.43
N PHE A 61 -4.77 9.61 3.42
CA PHE A 61 -3.89 8.45 3.25
C PHE A 61 -3.74 7.65 4.53
N GLY A 62 -3.45 8.30 5.66
CA GLY A 62 -3.24 7.61 6.94
C GLY A 62 -4.47 6.81 7.38
N LYS A 63 -5.67 7.40 7.31
CA LYS A 63 -6.90 6.70 7.69
C LYS A 63 -7.29 5.60 6.70
N THR A 64 -7.05 5.78 5.40
CA THR A 64 -7.26 4.72 4.41
C THR A 64 -6.33 3.53 4.65
N ILE A 65 -5.05 3.75 4.94
CA ILE A 65 -4.12 2.67 5.29
C ILE A 65 -4.58 1.91 6.54
N LEU A 66 -5.09 2.61 7.56
CA LEU A 66 -5.65 1.96 8.74
C LEU A 66 -6.89 1.12 8.41
N SER A 67 -7.75 1.58 7.51
CA SER A 67 -8.92 0.80 7.06
C SER A 67 -8.52 -0.50 6.36
N LEU A 68 -7.39 -0.51 5.62
CA LEU A 68 -6.87 -1.74 5.02
C LEU A 68 -6.50 -2.81 6.07
N THR A 69 -6.09 -2.38 7.26
CA THR A 69 -5.72 -3.29 8.34
C THR A 69 -6.93 -3.99 8.95
N HIS A 70 -8.06 -3.31 9.04
CA HIS A 70 -9.24 -3.76 9.78
C HIS A 70 -10.42 -4.13 8.89
N GLU A 71 -10.82 -3.23 7.99
CA GLU A 71 -12.06 -3.33 7.22
C GLU A 71 -11.84 -3.94 5.84
N TYR A 72 -10.79 -3.53 5.13
CA TYR A 72 -10.53 -3.88 3.73
C TYR A 72 -9.30 -4.78 3.57
N LYS A 73 -9.18 -5.81 4.42
CA LYS A 73 -8.05 -6.73 4.38
C LYS A 73 -7.84 -7.35 3.01
N SER A 74 -6.58 -7.61 2.67
CA SER A 74 -6.17 -8.22 1.40
C SER A 74 -6.52 -7.41 0.15
N ARG A 75 -6.74 -6.10 0.28
CA ARG A 75 -6.84 -5.15 -0.82
C ARG A 75 -5.63 -4.24 -0.82
N PHE A 76 -5.33 -3.64 -1.96
CA PHE A 76 -4.21 -2.73 -2.10
C PHE A 76 -4.70 -1.30 -2.32
N PHE A 77 -4.00 -0.35 -1.70
CA PHE A 77 -4.19 1.08 -1.94
C PHE A 77 -2.87 1.65 -2.44
N ILE A 78 -2.88 2.20 -3.65
CA ILE A 78 -1.70 2.61 -4.39
C ILE A 78 -1.87 4.07 -4.78
N VAL A 79 -0.81 4.87 -4.67
CA VAL A 79 -0.77 6.23 -5.18
C VAL A 79 0.09 6.31 -6.43
N GLU A 80 -0.29 7.16 -7.39
CA GLU A 80 0.49 7.42 -8.60
C GLU A 80 0.48 8.88 -9.02
N SER A 81 1.33 9.22 -9.99
CA SER A 81 1.44 10.57 -10.59
C SER A 81 1.82 11.66 -9.59
N LEU A 82 2.55 11.31 -8.52
CA LEU A 82 3.09 12.27 -7.58
C LEU A 82 4.15 13.15 -8.25
N SER A 83 4.02 14.48 -8.12
CA SER A 83 5.11 15.42 -8.38
C SER A 83 6.19 15.27 -7.31
N SER A 84 7.37 15.84 -7.53
CA SER A 84 8.41 15.85 -6.49
C SER A 84 7.92 16.47 -5.17
N TYR A 85 7.14 17.52 -5.26
CA TYR A 85 6.61 18.24 -4.10
C TYR A 85 5.52 17.46 -3.35
N THR A 86 4.51 16.95 -4.08
CA THR A 86 3.45 16.14 -3.44
C THR A 86 4.00 14.84 -2.87
N ARG A 87 5.02 14.25 -3.52
CA ARG A 87 5.71 13.07 -3.03
C ARG A 87 6.45 13.34 -1.73
N GLU A 88 7.22 14.43 -1.65
CA GLU A 88 7.93 14.80 -0.43
C GLU A 88 6.96 15.05 0.74
N ASN A 89 5.85 15.75 0.49
CA ASN A 89 4.83 15.99 1.51
C ASN A 89 4.16 14.71 2.00
N LEU A 90 3.82 13.80 1.09
CA LEU A 90 3.22 12.51 1.45
C LEU A 90 4.21 11.64 2.21
N ASP A 91 5.45 11.57 1.76
CA ASP A 91 6.51 10.78 2.38
C ASP A 91 6.74 11.22 3.85
N LYS A 92 6.90 12.52 4.07
CA LYS A 92 7.03 13.10 5.43
C LYS A 92 5.80 12.84 6.30
N ALA A 93 4.59 12.94 5.74
CA ALA A 93 3.37 12.64 6.47
C ALA A 93 3.32 11.17 6.90
N LEU A 94 3.62 10.24 5.99
CA LEU A 94 3.65 8.81 6.29
C LEU A 94 4.78 8.44 7.27
N GLU A 95 5.97 9.05 7.14
CA GLU A 95 7.06 8.86 8.10
C GLU A 95 6.66 9.25 9.53
N SER A 96 6.01 10.41 9.68
CA SER A 96 5.56 10.89 10.99
C SER A 96 4.47 10.01 11.62
N LEU A 97 3.69 9.30 10.79
CA LEU A 97 2.68 8.33 11.20
C LEU A 97 3.26 6.91 11.40
N ASN A 98 4.56 6.70 11.14
CA ASN A 98 5.21 5.40 11.07
C ASN A 98 4.51 4.43 10.10
N MET A 99 4.02 4.93 8.97
CA MET A 99 3.30 4.16 7.95
C MET A 99 4.12 4.01 6.68
N ILE A 100 3.76 3.00 5.90
CA ILE A 100 4.28 2.78 4.54
C ILE A 100 3.12 2.63 3.57
N MET A 101 3.36 3.00 2.32
CA MET A 101 2.39 2.93 1.23
C MET A 101 3.08 2.53 -0.08
N ILE A 102 2.31 2.02 -1.05
CA ILE A 102 2.80 1.73 -2.39
C ILE A 102 2.65 2.98 -3.27
N GLU A 103 3.74 3.41 -3.88
CA GLU A 103 3.77 4.35 -5.00
C GLU A 103 3.96 3.60 -6.32
N ARG A 104 3.17 3.92 -7.34
CA ARG A 104 3.39 3.49 -8.72
C ARG A 104 4.03 4.63 -9.52
N LYS A 105 5.24 4.39 -10.00
CA LYS A 105 5.97 5.35 -10.83
C LYS A 105 6.46 4.67 -12.10
N GLN A 106 6.02 5.16 -13.26
CA GLN A 106 6.37 4.59 -14.56
C GLN A 106 6.16 3.07 -14.66
N GLY A 107 5.05 2.59 -14.09
CA GLY A 107 4.73 1.16 -14.04
C GLY A 107 5.43 0.36 -12.95
N ASN A 108 6.44 0.93 -12.28
CA ASN A 108 7.12 0.27 -11.16
C ASN A 108 6.45 0.59 -9.83
N LEU A 109 6.34 -0.42 -8.97
CA LEU A 109 5.86 -0.27 -7.60
C LEU A 109 7.04 -0.10 -6.65
N THR A 110 6.97 0.92 -5.81
CA THR A 110 7.95 1.22 -4.75
C THR A 110 7.23 1.52 -3.45
N LEU A 111 7.93 1.40 -2.33
CA LEU A 111 7.40 1.80 -1.03
C LEU A 111 7.83 3.24 -0.72
N ILE A 112 6.92 4.01 -0.10
CA ILE A 112 7.16 5.35 0.43
C ILE A 112 6.73 5.43 1.90
N GLY A 113 7.22 6.44 2.63
CA GLY A 113 6.98 6.65 4.07
C GLY A 113 8.08 6.04 4.94
N LYS A 114 7.73 5.50 6.10
CA LYS A 114 8.69 4.93 7.07
C LYS A 114 9.24 3.58 6.63
N VAL A 115 9.98 3.59 5.55
CA VAL A 115 10.52 2.41 4.88
C VAL A 115 11.96 2.12 5.32
N HIS A 116 12.22 0.92 5.82
CA HIS A 116 13.58 0.45 6.05
C HIS A 116 14.12 -0.24 4.77
N PRO A 117 15.41 -0.14 4.42
CA PRO A 117 15.98 -0.83 3.25
C PRO A 117 15.65 -2.32 3.16
N ALA A 118 15.58 -2.99 4.33
CA ALA A 118 15.20 -4.39 4.43
C ALA A 118 13.74 -4.67 4.04
N ASP A 119 12.82 -3.70 4.28
CA ASP A 119 11.41 -3.81 3.88
C ASP A 119 11.30 -3.72 2.35
N ASN A 120 12.01 -2.76 1.73
CA ASN A 120 12.09 -2.65 0.27
C ASN A 120 12.60 -3.93 -0.37
N GLN A 121 13.71 -4.47 0.13
CA GLN A 121 14.29 -5.71 -0.40
C GLN A 121 13.29 -6.88 -0.32
N THR A 122 12.57 -7.00 0.79
CA THR A 122 11.55 -8.05 0.97
C THR A 122 10.35 -7.82 0.05
N PHE A 123 9.87 -6.58 -0.06
CA PHE A 123 8.78 -6.20 -0.96
C PHE A 123 9.14 -6.45 -2.44
N ASP A 124 10.36 -6.10 -2.87
CA ASP A 124 10.84 -6.31 -4.23
C ASP A 124 10.85 -7.79 -4.62
N LEU A 125 11.26 -8.68 -3.71
CA LEU A 125 11.20 -10.12 -3.96
C LEU A 125 9.77 -10.64 -4.11
N ILE A 126 8.83 -10.10 -3.34
CA ILE A 126 7.43 -10.51 -3.37
C ILE A 126 6.74 -9.98 -4.63
N LYS A 127 6.86 -8.68 -4.93
CA LYS A 127 6.18 -8.06 -6.09
C LYS A 127 6.67 -8.61 -7.43
N ASN A 128 7.95 -9.00 -7.51
CA ASN A 128 8.56 -9.54 -8.74
C ASN A 128 8.31 -11.06 -8.89
N SER A 129 7.68 -11.69 -7.90
CA SER A 129 7.37 -13.12 -7.99
C SER A 129 6.10 -13.36 -8.78
N THR A 130 6.15 -14.29 -9.73
CA THR A 130 4.98 -14.71 -10.52
C THR A 130 3.99 -15.55 -9.72
N LYS A 131 4.43 -16.11 -8.58
CA LYS A 131 3.63 -16.95 -7.67
C LYS A 131 3.71 -16.39 -6.26
N PRO A 132 2.68 -16.63 -5.41
CA PRO A 132 2.78 -16.36 -3.99
C PRO A 132 4.01 -17.03 -3.38
N VAL A 133 4.72 -16.36 -2.48
CA VAL A 133 5.95 -16.85 -1.84
C VAL A 133 5.72 -17.18 -0.36
N THR A 134 6.46 -18.13 0.15
CA THR A 134 6.45 -18.49 1.58
C THR A 134 7.53 -17.74 2.36
N ALA A 135 7.39 -17.64 3.69
CA ALA A 135 8.43 -17.08 4.54
C ALA A 135 9.74 -17.88 4.47
N THR A 136 9.68 -19.19 4.24
CA THR A 136 10.87 -20.03 4.08
C THR A 136 11.63 -19.71 2.80
N GLU A 137 10.92 -19.55 1.67
CA GLU A 137 11.55 -19.15 0.40
C GLU A 137 12.21 -17.77 0.50
N LEU A 138 11.56 -16.82 1.20
CA LEU A 138 12.14 -15.49 1.43
C LEU A 138 13.36 -15.55 2.36
N LYS A 139 13.33 -16.37 3.41
CA LYS A 139 14.47 -16.63 4.29
C LYS A 139 15.69 -17.07 3.49
N ASP A 140 15.48 -18.03 2.59
CA ASP A 140 16.58 -18.61 1.80
C ASP A 140 17.12 -17.59 0.78
N LYS A 141 16.24 -16.82 0.12
CA LYS A 141 16.64 -15.76 -0.83
C LYS A 141 17.32 -14.55 -0.17
N LEU A 142 16.90 -14.20 1.04
CA LEU A 142 17.44 -13.06 1.79
C LEU A 142 18.66 -13.41 2.64
N HIS A 143 18.94 -14.71 2.82
CA HIS A 143 20.01 -15.23 3.70
C HIS A 143 19.91 -14.70 5.14
N ILE A 144 18.68 -14.66 5.69
CA ILE A 144 18.38 -14.23 7.07
C ILE A 144 17.59 -15.30 7.81
N ASN A 145 17.42 -15.16 9.12
CA ASN A 145 16.63 -16.08 9.91
C ASN A 145 15.11 -15.89 9.69
N LEU A 146 14.33 -16.92 10.00
CA LEU A 146 12.87 -16.93 9.77
C LEU A 146 12.13 -15.88 10.62
N THR A 147 12.63 -15.59 11.83
CA THR A 147 12.04 -14.58 12.72
C THR A 147 12.11 -13.20 12.07
N ALA A 148 13.27 -12.81 11.55
CA ALA A 148 13.44 -11.54 10.85
C ALA A 148 12.56 -11.43 9.59
N VAL A 149 12.38 -12.52 8.83
CA VAL A 149 11.43 -12.55 7.70
C VAL A 149 10.01 -12.31 8.17
N ASN A 150 9.57 -13.01 9.23
CA ASN A 150 8.21 -12.88 9.75
C ASN A 150 7.93 -11.49 10.31
N GLU A 151 8.88 -10.84 10.94
CA GLU A 151 8.76 -9.44 11.38
C GLU A 151 8.54 -8.49 10.21
N ARG A 152 9.37 -8.59 9.15
CA ARG A 152 9.21 -7.80 7.93
C ARG A 152 7.86 -8.07 7.25
N LEU A 153 7.49 -9.34 7.08
CA LEU A 153 6.20 -9.72 6.49
C LEU A 153 5.00 -9.21 7.30
N SER A 154 5.07 -9.30 8.63
CA SER A 154 4.01 -8.78 9.51
C SER A 154 3.81 -7.29 9.32
N LYS A 155 4.88 -6.52 9.22
CA LYS A 155 4.84 -5.08 8.94
C LYS A 155 4.26 -4.78 7.55
N LEU A 156 4.72 -5.48 6.51
CA LEU A 156 4.24 -5.27 5.13
C LEU A 156 2.75 -5.62 4.99
N VAL A 157 2.31 -6.69 5.65
CA VAL A 157 0.88 -7.07 5.68
C VAL A 157 0.06 -6.08 6.49
N GLN A 158 0.58 -5.60 7.62
CA GLN A 158 -0.08 -4.61 8.48
C GLN A 158 -0.47 -3.35 7.70
N PHE A 159 0.39 -2.86 6.81
CA PHE A 159 0.10 -1.67 6.02
C PHE A 159 -0.59 -1.95 4.67
N GLY A 160 -0.98 -3.20 4.41
CA GLY A 160 -1.69 -3.57 3.19
C GLY A 160 -0.83 -3.46 1.92
N VAL A 161 0.51 -3.48 2.04
CA VAL A 161 1.41 -3.46 0.89
C VAL A 161 1.76 -4.87 0.39
N VAL A 162 1.50 -5.88 1.21
CA VAL A 162 1.59 -7.30 0.89
C VAL A 162 0.33 -8.01 1.40
N MET A 163 -0.24 -8.88 0.58
CA MET A 163 -1.35 -9.74 0.94
C MET A 163 -0.83 -11.05 1.52
N ARG A 164 -1.50 -11.56 2.58
CA ARG A 164 -1.24 -12.87 3.16
C ARG A 164 -2.46 -13.77 3.00
N GLU A 165 -2.24 -14.96 2.49
CA GLU A 165 -3.27 -15.99 2.32
C GLU A 165 -2.84 -17.30 2.97
N THR A 166 -3.80 -18.20 3.25
CA THR A 166 -3.51 -19.55 3.69
C THR A 166 -3.36 -20.44 2.45
N GLY A 167 -2.18 -21.05 2.31
CA GLY A 167 -1.90 -22.08 1.31
C GLY A 167 -1.93 -23.46 1.92
N ILE A 168 -2.02 -24.48 1.08
CA ILE A 168 -1.92 -25.90 1.46
C ILE A 168 -0.69 -26.49 0.77
N SER A 169 0.23 -27.06 1.54
CA SER A 169 1.40 -27.74 0.98
C SER A 169 1.00 -29.08 0.34
N GLY A 170 1.87 -29.63 -0.52
CA GLY A 170 1.67 -30.97 -1.10
C GLY A 170 1.50 -32.09 -0.05
N ALA A 171 1.94 -31.88 1.19
CA ALA A 171 1.73 -32.77 2.33
C ALA A 171 0.44 -32.45 3.14
N GLY A 172 -0.46 -31.60 2.63
CA GLY A 172 -1.72 -31.24 3.27
C GLY A 172 -1.60 -30.29 4.47
N ARG A 173 -0.41 -29.71 4.74
CA ARG A 173 -0.21 -28.79 5.86
C ARG A 173 -0.53 -27.36 5.45
N GLN A 174 -1.27 -26.66 6.30
CA GLN A 174 -1.52 -25.23 6.12
C GLN A 174 -0.25 -24.42 6.37
N HIS A 175 -0.04 -23.41 5.53
CA HIS A 175 1.03 -22.42 5.69
C HIS A 175 0.59 -21.09 5.12
N TYR A 176 1.29 -20.00 5.45
CA TYR A 176 1.01 -18.69 4.85
C TYR A 176 1.81 -18.48 3.58
N VAL A 177 1.16 -17.90 2.60
CA VAL A 177 1.77 -17.41 1.35
C VAL A 177 1.52 -15.91 1.21
N TYR A 178 2.44 -15.24 0.55
CA TYR A 178 2.47 -13.79 0.45
C TYR A 178 2.56 -13.36 -1.02
N SER A 179 1.80 -12.34 -1.39
CA SER A 179 1.80 -11.78 -2.74
C SER A 179 1.70 -10.26 -2.70
N GLY A 180 2.30 -9.61 -3.71
CA GLY A 180 2.12 -8.19 -3.99
C GLY A 180 0.92 -7.94 -4.90
N PRO A 181 0.59 -6.66 -5.17
CA PRO A 181 -0.44 -6.31 -6.14
C PRO A 181 -0.06 -6.82 -7.53
N LYS A 182 -1.05 -7.38 -8.23
CA LYS A 182 -0.93 -7.78 -9.63
C LYS A 182 -1.56 -6.68 -10.47
N LEU A 183 -0.72 -5.89 -11.12
CA LEU A 183 -1.09 -4.76 -11.97
C LEU A 183 -0.89 -5.10 -13.43
#